data_fbc37492b555990ea987a8045535699d
#
_entry.id   fbc37492b555990ea987a8045535699d
#
_cell.length_a   1.000
_cell.length_b   1.000
_cell.length_c   1.000
_cell.angle_alpha   90.00
_cell.angle_beta   90.00
_cell.angle_gamma   90.00
#
_symmetry.space_group_name_H-M   'P 1'
#
loop_
_entity.id
_entity.type
_entity.pdbx_description
1 polymer ?
#
loop_
_entity_poly.entity_id
_entity_poly.type
_entity_poly.pdbx_seq_one_letter_code
_entity_poly.pdbx_strand_id
1 'polypeptide(L)'
;IKQEESPELLEADQYFDTTFLNEAAAMKVIDSATRSAERDTLSLPEAKLEEWNIATDTPAAAPILLTKPAGADQNVVPIELFSPDAMMRFNRALTRGAAGRPVRIAVLGDSFIEGDIITADLREQLQNLCGGRGVGFVPFASPLAKFRGTVLHSFSNWDIYNIRDRAQIPAAIKDRFFVSGFVCIPQEGATTRLQGVTFRKHINQAGTARLVFTNRNNTRLNVVINDSVSRLFAPEPSEHVQQIVINAPVHSISVTLNRTDGFTGYGIVLEDAGGVSVDNYSIRGNSGMALFE
;
A
#
# COMPACT_ATOMS: atom_id res chain seq x y z
N ILE A 1 -34.98 21.98 40.76
CA ILE A 1 -34.73 20.96 39.67
C ILE A 1 -34.79 21.72 38.38
N LYS A 2 -33.61 22.09 37.83
CA LYS A 2 -33.48 22.69 36.50
C LYS A 2 -33.45 21.51 35.49
N GLN A 3 -34.39 21.50 34.56
CA GLN A 3 -34.31 20.67 33.36
C GLN A 3 -33.12 21.18 32.50
N GLU A 4 -32.15 20.32 32.26
CA GLU A 4 -31.16 20.51 31.19
C GLU A 4 -31.85 20.28 29.87
N GLU A 5 -31.89 21.29 29.03
CA GLU A 5 -32.29 21.19 27.62
C GLU A 5 -31.26 20.32 26.88
N SER A 6 -31.75 19.30 26.23
CA SER A 6 -30.95 18.47 25.29
C SER A 6 -30.42 19.36 24.18
N PRO A 7 -29.15 19.19 23.71
CA PRO A 7 -28.65 19.95 22.59
C PRO A 7 -29.46 19.57 21.34
N GLU A 8 -30.00 20.57 20.64
CA GLU A 8 -30.65 20.42 19.36
C GLU A 8 -29.68 19.72 18.40
N LEU A 9 -30.13 18.60 17.83
CA LEU A 9 -29.49 17.95 16.68
C LEU A 9 -29.57 18.94 15.52
N LEU A 10 -28.45 19.60 15.23
CA LEU A 10 -28.30 20.41 14.01
C LEU A 10 -28.50 19.48 12.80
N GLU A 11 -29.42 19.84 11.94
CA GLU A 11 -29.72 19.10 10.72
C GLU A 11 -28.46 18.98 9.85
N ALA A 12 -28.21 17.78 9.30
CA ALA A 12 -27.01 17.43 8.53
C ALA A 12 -26.75 18.37 7.34
N ASP A 13 -27.77 19.05 6.87
CA ASP A 13 -27.70 19.96 5.70
C ASP A 13 -26.91 21.26 5.95
N GLN A 14 -26.59 21.59 7.21
CA GLN A 14 -25.78 22.78 7.51
C GLN A 14 -24.26 22.55 7.42
N TYR A 15 -23.80 21.32 7.26
CA TYR A 15 -22.37 20.98 7.19
C TYR A 15 -21.86 20.58 5.81
N PHE A 16 -22.73 20.40 4.83
CA PHE A 16 -22.33 20.07 3.48
C PHE A 16 -22.71 21.21 2.52
N ASP A 17 -21.71 21.96 2.10
CA ASP A 17 -21.85 22.86 0.97
C ASP A 17 -22.03 22.01 -0.31
N THR A 18 -23.29 21.76 -0.67
CA THR A 18 -23.68 20.96 -1.84
C THR A 18 -23.40 21.65 -3.16
N THR A 19 -22.87 22.88 -3.18
CA THR A 19 -22.50 23.59 -4.40
C THR A 19 -21.34 22.93 -5.15
N PHE A 20 -20.59 22.00 -4.53
CA PHE A 20 -19.52 21.25 -5.17
C PHE A 20 -19.97 19.99 -5.94
N LEU A 21 -21.19 19.56 -5.79
CA LEU A 21 -21.74 18.39 -6.50
C LEU A 21 -22.54 18.83 -7.73
N ASN A 22 -21.91 19.54 -8.65
CA ASN A 22 -22.43 19.60 -10.00
C ASN A 22 -22.07 18.28 -10.70
N GLU A 23 -23.03 17.34 -10.77
CA GLU A 23 -22.85 16.00 -11.39
C GLU A 23 -22.22 16.07 -12.78
N ALA A 24 -22.55 17.13 -13.55
CA ALA A 24 -21.96 17.36 -14.88
C ALA A 24 -20.46 17.72 -14.82
N ALA A 25 -20.00 18.38 -13.75
CA ALA A 25 -18.58 18.68 -13.55
C ALA A 25 -17.81 17.43 -13.07
N ALA A 26 -18.41 16.64 -12.17
CA ALA A 26 -17.85 15.39 -11.72
C ALA A 26 -17.74 14.37 -12.88
N MET A 27 -18.76 14.26 -13.73
CA MET A 27 -18.70 13.43 -14.95
C MET A 27 -17.63 13.89 -15.94
N LYS A 28 -17.45 15.22 -16.12
CA LYS A 28 -16.37 15.72 -16.99
C LYS A 28 -14.97 15.41 -16.47
N VAL A 29 -14.77 15.45 -15.14
CA VAL A 29 -13.49 15.09 -14.51
C VAL A 29 -13.22 13.59 -14.68
N ILE A 30 -14.23 12.73 -14.46
CA ILE A 30 -14.12 11.28 -14.66
C ILE A 30 -13.84 10.97 -16.15
N ASP A 31 -14.53 11.63 -17.07
CA ASP A 31 -14.36 11.41 -18.52
C ASP A 31 -12.97 11.91 -19.00
N SER A 32 -12.47 13.02 -18.45
CA SER A 32 -11.12 13.51 -18.74
C SER A 32 -10.03 12.61 -18.15
N ALA A 33 -10.22 12.09 -16.93
CA ALA A 33 -9.29 11.16 -16.31
C ALA A 33 -9.26 9.81 -17.05
N THR A 34 -10.43 9.32 -17.50
CA THR A 34 -10.53 8.08 -18.28
C THR A 34 -9.86 8.23 -19.65
N ARG A 35 -10.06 9.37 -20.34
CA ARG A 35 -9.41 9.68 -21.62
C ARG A 35 -7.90 9.92 -21.49
N SER A 36 -7.44 10.47 -20.37
CA SER A 36 -6.02 10.59 -20.06
C SER A 36 -5.38 9.21 -19.82
N ALA A 37 -6.06 8.33 -19.06
CA ALA A 37 -5.60 6.96 -18.81
C ALA A 37 -5.56 6.09 -20.08
N GLU A 38 -6.40 6.36 -21.08
CA GLU A 38 -6.36 5.66 -22.38
C GLU A 38 -5.25 6.19 -23.30
N ARG A 39 -4.77 7.42 -23.12
CA ARG A 39 -3.67 7.98 -23.93
C ARG A 39 -2.28 7.69 -23.39
N ASP A 40 -2.15 7.45 -22.10
CA ASP A 40 -0.88 7.13 -21.45
C ASP A 40 -0.70 5.62 -21.27
N THR A 41 -0.74 4.87 -22.37
CA THR A 41 0.17 3.72 -22.50
C THR A 41 1.59 4.25 -22.76
N LEU A 42 2.04 5.18 -21.96
CA LEU A 42 3.45 5.42 -21.77
C LEU A 42 4.02 4.09 -21.27
N SER A 43 4.81 3.44 -22.11
CA SER A 43 5.72 2.38 -21.68
C SER A 43 6.57 3.00 -20.56
N LEU A 44 6.12 2.82 -19.31
CA LEU A 44 6.95 3.14 -18.16
C LEU A 44 8.25 2.40 -18.41
N PRO A 45 9.41 3.09 -18.40
CA PRO A 45 10.68 2.42 -18.58
C PRO A 45 10.74 1.29 -17.57
N GLU A 46 11.09 0.07 -18.02
CA GLU A 46 11.14 -1.11 -17.18
C GLU A 46 11.94 -0.76 -15.91
N ALA A 47 11.27 -0.83 -14.76
CA ALA A 47 11.92 -0.62 -13.48
C ALA A 47 13.04 -1.67 -13.38
N LYS A 48 14.29 -1.22 -13.16
CA LYS A 48 15.39 -2.14 -12.92
C LYS A 48 15.04 -3.01 -11.72
N LEU A 49 14.97 -4.31 -11.95
CA LEU A 49 14.57 -5.33 -10.98
C LEU A 49 15.82 -6.10 -10.57
N GLU A 50 16.18 -6.04 -9.29
CA GLU A 50 17.13 -6.99 -8.71
C GLU A 50 16.34 -8.09 -7.99
N GLU A 51 16.67 -9.35 -8.26
CA GLU A 51 16.04 -10.51 -7.62
C GLU A 51 17.01 -11.26 -6.71
N TRP A 52 16.53 -11.63 -5.56
CA TRP A 52 17.21 -12.51 -4.63
C TRP A 52 16.30 -13.69 -4.29
N ASN A 53 16.64 -14.85 -4.85
CA ASN A 53 15.91 -16.09 -4.62
C ASN A 53 16.60 -16.87 -3.52
N ILE A 54 15.89 -17.11 -2.43
CA ILE A 54 16.32 -18.01 -1.36
C ILE A 54 15.51 -19.29 -1.53
N ALA A 55 16.17 -20.39 -1.83
CA ALA A 55 15.52 -21.68 -2.10
C ALA A 55 14.57 -22.08 -0.95
N THR A 56 13.33 -22.40 -1.30
CA THR A 56 12.31 -22.89 -0.38
C THR A 56 11.50 -23.99 -1.03
N ASP A 57 11.29 -25.08 -0.29
CA ASP A 57 10.37 -26.15 -0.68
C ASP A 57 8.91 -25.76 -0.37
N THR A 58 8.43 -24.66 -0.96
CA THR A 58 7.04 -24.24 -0.75
C THR A 58 6.16 -24.79 -1.87
N PRO A 59 5.19 -25.65 -1.58
CA PRO A 59 4.27 -26.17 -2.60
C PRO A 59 3.41 -25.04 -3.16
N ALA A 60 3.18 -25.09 -4.49
CA ALA A 60 2.27 -24.15 -5.17
C ALA A 60 0.88 -24.19 -4.55
N ALA A 61 0.30 -23.01 -4.29
CA ALA A 61 -1.04 -22.90 -3.75
C ALA A 61 -2.08 -23.49 -4.73
N ALA A 62 -2.98 -24.32 -4.20
CA ALA A 62 -4.08 -24.90 -4.99
C ALA A 62 -5.07 -23.78 -5.41
N PRO A 63 -5.72 -23.90 -6.58
CA PRO A 63 -6.73 -22.93 -7.02
C PRO A 63 -7.92 -22.94 -6.07
N ILE A 64 -8.35 -21.75 -5.63
CA ILE A 64 -9.47 -21.57 -4.70
C ILE A 64 -10.76 -21.43 -5.49
N LEU A 65 -11.73 -22.30 -5.23
CA LEU A 65 -13.09 -22.17 -5.73
C LEU A 65 -13.85 -21.19 -4.80
N LEU A 66 -14.22 -20.02 -5.32
CA LEU A 66 -15.07 -19.08 -4.60
C LEU A 66 -16.50 -19.62 -4.59
N THR A 67 -16.94 -20.17 -3.46
CA THR A 67 -18.34 -20.52 -3.22
C THR A 67 -19.02 -19.37 -2.48
N LYS A 68 -20.26 -19.02 -2.91
CA LYS A 68 -21.07 -18.02 -2.20
C LYS A 68 -21.26 -18.48 -0.74
N PRO A 69 -20.94 -17.65 0.27
CA PRO A 69 -21.16 -18.01 1.66
C PRO A 69 -22.64 -18.30 1.90
N ALA A 70 -22.95 -19.45 2.51
CA ALA A 70 -24.29 -19.73 2.99
C ALA A 70 -24.59 -18.79 4.17
N GLY A 71 -25.66 -17.98 4.08
CA GLY A 71 -26.10 -17.10 5.16
C GLY A 71 -25.46 -15.70 5.12
N ALA A 72 -25.42 -15.06 3.94
CA ALA A 72 -25.14 -13.62 3.89
C ALA A 72 -26.12 -12.88 4.80
N ASP A 73 -25.60 -12.17 5.79
CA ASP A 73 -26.34 -11.33 6.72
C ASP A 73 -27.27 -10.38 5.94
N GLN A 74 -28.51 -10.20 6.44
CA GLN A 74 -29.53 -9.36 5.80
C GLN A 74 -29.10 -7.89 5.68
N ASN A 75 -28.01 -7.49 6.33
CA ASN A 75 -27.44 -6.15 6.31
C ASN A 75 -26.37 -5.94 5.21
N VAL A 76 -26.09 -6.93 4.37
CA VAL A 76 -25.11 -6.79 3.29
C VAL A 76 -25.76 -6.10 2.10
N VAL A 77 -25.34 -4.86 1.85
CA VAL A 77 -25.74 -4.10 0.66
C VAL A 77 -24.84 -4.53 -0.51
N PRO A 78 -25.40 -4.92 -1.67
CA PRO A 78 -24.60 -5.25 -2.85
C PRO A 78 -23.85 -4.01 -3.37
N ILE A 79 -22.67 -4.24 -3.97
CA ILE A 79 -21.94 -3.18 -4.65
C ILE A 79 -22.75 -2.76 -5.87
N GLU A 80 -23.12 -1.47 -5.95
CA GLU A 80 -23.74 -0.89 -7.13
C GLU A 80 -22.70 -0.75 -8.25
N LEU A 81 -23.04 -1.26 -9.42
CA LEU A 81 -22.16 -1.24 -10.58
C LEU A 81 -22.74 -0.31 -11.66
N PHE A 82 -21.91 0.57 -12.21
CA PHE A 82 -22.28 1.42 -13.36
C PHE A 82 -22.56 0.60 -14.64
N SER A 83 -21.98 -0.58 -14.74
CA SER A 83 -22.27 -1.56 -15.78
C SER A 83 -22.13 -2.99 -15.25
N PRO A 84 -22.84 -3.99 -15.81
CA PRO A 84 -22.70 -5.39 -15.42
C PRO A 84 -21.27 -5.92 -15.52
N ASP A 85 -20.43 -5.32 -16.38
CA ASP A 85 -19.07 -5.75 -16.66
C ASP A 85 -18.00 -5.05 -15.81
N ALA A 86 -18.40 -4.05 -15.00
CA ALA A 86 -17.45 -3.21 -14.26
C ALA A 86 -16.45 -4.03 -13.40
N MET A 87 -16.94 -5.10 -12.73
CA MET A 87 -16.11 -5.97 -11.89
C MET A 87 -15.61 -7.22 -12.60
N MET A 88 -15.92 -7.42 -13.88
CA MET A 88 -15.64 -8.69 -14.57
C MET A 88 -14.14 -8.99 -14.67
N ARG A 89 -13.31 -7.96 -14.95
CA ARG A 89 -11.84 -8.11 -15.01
C ARG A 89 -11.27 -8.48 -13.65
N PHE A 90 -11.74 -7.80 -12.60
CA PHE A 90 -11.33 -8.05 -11.22
C PHE A 90 -11.72 -9.47 -10.78
N ASN A 91 -12.98 -9.86 -10.99
CA ASN A 91 -13.46 -11.21 -10.66
C ASN A 91 -12.70 -12.30 -11.40
N ARG A 92 -12.39 -12.09 -12.69
CA ARG A 92 -11.54 -13.02 -13.45
C ARG A 92 -10.13 -13.12 -12.90
N ALA A 93 -9.55 -12.00 -12.46
CA ALA A 93 -8.22 -12.01 -11.85
C ALA A 93 -8.22 -12.79 -10.53
N LEU A 94 -9.24 -12.59 -9.68
CA LEU A 94 -9.40 -13.32 -8.42
C LEU A 94 -9.57 -14.83 -8.64
N THR A 95 -10.41 -15.24 -9.62
CA THR A 95 -10.71 -16.66 -9.86
C THR A 95 -9.59 -17.41 -10.59
N ARG A 96 -8.82 -16.74 -11.45
CA ARG A 96 -7.74 -17.39 -12.21
C ARG A 96 -6.45 -17.53 -11.40
N GLY A 97 -6.32 -16.77 -10.31
CA GLY A 97 -5.05 -16.57 -9.65
C GLY A 97 -4.04 -15.94 -10.62
N ALA A 98 -3.52 -14.79 -10.37
CA ALA A 98 -2.47 -14.23 -11.23
C ALA A 98 -1.21 -15.09 -11.06
N ALA A 99 -0.82 -15.84 -12.07
CA ALA A 99 0.42 -16.59 -12.03
C ALA A 99 1.60 -15.63 -11.82
N GLY A 100 2.33 -15.81 -10.73
CA GLY A 100 3.54 -15.07 -10.42
C GLY A 100 3.37 -13.69 -9.75
N ARG A 101 2.14 -13.21 -9.51
CA ARG A 101 1.87 -11.98 -8.75
C ARG A 101 0.45 -11.95 -8.19
N PRO A 102 0.22 -11.34 -7.02
CA PRO A 102 -1.10 -11.25 -6.42
C PRO A 102 -2.01 -10.27 -7.17
N VAL A 103 -3.32 -10.45 -7.02
CA VAL A 103 -4.30 -9.41 -7.32
C VAL A 103 -4.18 -8.33 -6.25
N ARG A 104 -3.82 -7.13 -6.65
CA ARG A 104 -3.59 -6.02 -5.73
C ARG A 104 -4.82 -5.14 -5.59
N ILE A 105 -5.17 -4.85 -4.35
CA ILE A 105 -6.24 -3.92 -3.98
C ILE A 105 -5.60 -2.77 -3.22
N ALA A 106 -5.61 -1.58 -3.81
CA ALA A 106 -5.15 -0.34 -3.18
C ALA A 106 -6.34 0.35 -2.50
N VAL A 107 -6.26 0.50 -1.18
CA VAL A 107 -7.27 1.24 -0.40
C VAL A 107 -6.68 2.61 -0.07
N LEU A 108 -7.23 3.64 -0.72
CA LEU A 108 -6.85 5.03 -0.47
C LEU A 108 -7.87 5.67 0.46
N GLY A 109 -7.40 6.46 1.41
CA GLY A 109 -8.29 7.14 2.36
C GLY A 109 -7.55 8.04 3.33
N ASP A 110 -8.28 8.46 4.32
CA ASP A 110 -7.83 9.36 5.38
C ASP A 110 -7.58 8.62 6.71
N SER A 111 -7.84 9.29 7.83
CA SER A 111 -7.67 8.72 9.18
C SER A 111 -8.62 7.55 9.50
N PHE A 112 -9.72 7.37 8.77
CA PHE A 112 -10.65 6.27 9.00
C PHE A 112 -10.06 4.89 8.66
N ILE A 113 -9.12 4.83 7.72
CA ILE A 113 -8.43 3.58 7.39
C ILE A 113 -7.00 3.51 7.95
N GLU A 114 -6.58 4.56 8.68
CA GLU A 114 -5.24 4.68 9.24
C GLU A 114 -4.91 3.50 10.17
N GLY A 115 -3.66 3.06 10.18
CA GLY A 115 -3.23 1.94 11.04
C GLY A 115 -3.85 0.59 10.72
N ASP A 116 -4.42 0.41 9.53
CA ASP A 116 -5.14 -0.80 9.11
C ASP A 116 -6.46 -1.06 9.87
N ILE A 117 -7.11 -0.05 10.44
CA ILE A 117 -8.34 -0.23 11.25
C ILE A 117 -9.41 -1.01 10.46
N ILE A 118 -9.65 -0.66 9.20
CA ILE A 118 -10.63 -1.36 8.34
C ILE A 118 -9.92 -2.37 7.43
N THR A 119 -8.76 -2.02 6.91
CA THR A 119 -8.06 -2.83 5.91
C THR A 119 -7.51 -4.14 6.47
N ALA A 120 -7.31 -4.25 7.78
CA ALA A 120 -6.90 -5.50 8.41
C ALA A 120 -7.95 -6.61 8.22
N ASP A 121 -9.22 -6.31 8.50
CA ASP A 121 -10.32 -7.27 8.38
C ASP A 121 -10.62 -7.56 6.90
N LEU A 122 -10.65 -6.53 6.06
CA LEU A 122 -10.80 -6.70 4.62
C LEU A 122 -9.72 -7.62 4.02
N ARG A 123 -8.46 -7.41 4.42
CA ARG A 123 -7.32 -8.23 4.00
C ARG A 123 -7.49 -9.67 4.44
N GLU A 124 -7.79 -9.90 5.72
CA GLU A 124 -7.98 -11.25 6.25
C GLU A 124 -9.10 -12.00 5.51
N GLN A 125 -10.26 -11.36 5.29
CA GLN A 125 -11.37 -11.98 4.59
C GLN A 125 -11.01 -12.32 3.13
N LEU A 126 -10.39 -11.41 2.42
CA LEU A 126 -9.97 -11.65 1.04
C LEU A 126 -8.88 -12.72 0.93
N GLN A 127 -7.91 -12.72 1.84
CA GLN A 127 -6.86 -13.75 1.87
C GLN A 127 -7.41 -15.12 2.30
N ASN A 128 -8.43 -15.18 3.16
CA ASN A 128 -9.14 -16.43 3.47
C ASN A 128 -9.85 -17.01 2.23
N LEU A 129 -10.42 -16.14 1.39
CA LEU A 129 -11.20 -16.55 0.21
C LEU A 129 -10.33 -16.82 -1.02
N CYS A 130 -9.32 -16.01 -1.25
CA CYS A 130 -8.57 -15.97 -2.50
C CYS A 130 -7.10 -16.39 -2.34
N GLY A 131 -6.67 -16.73 -1.11
CA GLY A 131 -5.27 -16.99 -0.81
C GLY A 131 -4.42 -15.72 -0.77
N GLY A 132 -3.12 -15.92 -0.55
CA GLY A 132 -2.17 -14.85 -0.35
C GLY A 132 -1.86 -14.64 1.13
N ARG A 133 -0.68 -14.07 1.40
CA ARG A 133 -0.19 -13.73 2.73
C ARG A 133 0.54 -12.39 2.68
N GLY A 134 0.80 -11.85 3.86
CA GLY A 134 1.54 -10.62 4.05
C GLY A 134 0.62 -9.40 4.20
N VAL A 135 1.20 -8.34 4.74
CA VAL A 135 0.50 -7.11 5.13
C VAL A 135 0.35 -6.12 3.98
N GLY A 136 0.93 -6.44 2.80
CA GLY A 136 1.02 -5.52 1.68
C GLY A 136 2.08 -4.44 1.89
N PHE A 137 1.80 -3.23 1.43
CA PHE A 137 2.73 -2.11 1.47
C PHE A 137 2.89 -1.53 2.89
N VAL A 138 4.15 -1.29 3.27
CA VAL A 138 4.55 -0.60 4.51
C VAL A 138 5.63 0.44 4.12
N PRO A 139 5.48 1.74 4.44
CA PRO A 139 6.53 2.72 4.19
C PRO A 139 7.84 2.36 4.90
N PHE A 140 8.99 2.82 4.39
CA PHE A 140 10.27 2.63 5.11
C PHE A 140 10.24 3.24 6.51
N ALA A 141 9.58 4.36 6.65
CA ALA A 141 9.33 5.00 7.94
C ALA A 141 7.92 5.57 7.96
N SER A 142 7.25 5.55 9.12
CA SER A 142 5.89 6.04 9.25
C SER A 142 5.64 6.61 10.65
N PRO A 143 5.02 7.78 10.77
CA PRO A 143 4.59 8.31 12.05
C PRO A 143 3.57 7.39 12.74
N LEU A 144 2.91 6.51 11.98
CA LEU A 144 1.91 5.56 12.47
C LEU A 144 2.49 4.19 12.85
N ALA A 145 3.80 3.99 12.76
CA ALA A 145 4.43 2.68 12.98
C ALA A 145 4.01 2.02 14.31
N LYS A 146 3.87 2.81 15.38
CA LYS A 146 3.46 2.33 16.70
C LYS A 146 1.96 2.00 16.82
N PHE A 147 1.14 2.53 15.91
CA PHE A 147 -0.32 2.37 15.94
C PHE A 147 -0.83 1.29 14.99
N ARG A 148 -0.01 0.87 14.03
CA ARG A 148 -0.36 -0.16 13.06
C ARG A 148 -0.13 -1.55 13.66
N GLY A 149 -1.21 -2.18 14.15
CA GLY A 149 -1.14 -3.49 14.82
C GLY A 149 -0.88 -4.69 13.88
N THR A 150 -0.92 -4.50 12.56
CA THR A 150 -0.77 -5.58 11.56
C THR A 150 0.68 -5.91 11.21
N VAL A 151 1.63 -5.12 11.67
CA VAL A 151 3.06 -5.33 11.50
C VAL A 151 3.83 -4.64 12.63
N LEU A 152 4.83 -5.29 13.19
CA LEU A 152 5.80 -4.58 14.03
C LEU A 152 6.74 -3.79 13.13
N HIS A 153 6.75 -2.47 13.30
CA HIS A 153 7.52 -1.55 12.48
C HIS A 153 8.39 -0.67 13.36
N SER A 154 9.69 -0.79 13.22
CA SER A 154 10.69 0.09 13.83
C SER A 154 11.61 0.67 12.78
N PHE A 155 12.04 1.91 13.00
CA PHE A 155 12.92 2.62 12.08
C PHE A 155 13.73 3.70 12.81
N SER A 156 14.82 4.13 12.21
CA SER A 156 15.63 5.25 12.66
C SER A 156 16.28 5.97 11.50
N ASN A 157 16.62 7.25 11.70
CA ASN A 157 17.38 8.10 10.76
C ASN A 157 16.69 8.29 9.40
N TRP A 158 15.36 8.50 9.41
CA TRP A 158 14.57 8.85 8.24
C TRP A 158 13.86 10.18 8.43
N ASP A 159 13.95 11.05 7.44
CA ASP A 159 13.06 12.19 7.28
C ASP A 159 11.84 11.75 6.50
N ILE A 160 10.65 12.03 7.03
CA ILE A 160 9.37 11.59 6.45
C ILE A 160 8.63 12.82 5.93
N TYR A 161 8.25 12.79 4.67
CA TYR A 161 7.47 13.84 4.03
C TYR A 161 6.13 13.29 3.54
N ASN A 162 5.08 14.08 3.74
CA ASN A 162 3.71 13.77 3.36
C ASN A 162 3.27 14.75 2.25
N ILE A 163 2.68 14.26 1.19
CA ILE A 163 2.23 15.06 0.04
C ILE A 163 1.27 16.20 0.45
N ARG A 164 0.53 16.03 1.54
CA ARG A 164 -0.37 17.06 2.07
C ARG A 164 0.34 18.27 2.65
N ASP A 165 1.52 18.07 3.22
CA ASP A 165 2.25 19.10 3.94
C ASP A 165 3.19 19.89 3.00
N ARG A 166 2.70 20.28 1.83
CA ARG A 166 3.45 20.88 0.70
C ARG A 166 4.39 22.03 1.06
N ALA A 167 3.99 22.85 2.04
CA ALA A 167 4.81 23.97 2.50
C ALA A 167 6.11 23.55 3.17
N GLN A 168 6.17 22.33 3.71
CA GLN A 168 7.33 21.75 4.39
C GLN A 168 8.18 20.86 3.49
N ILE A 169 7.71 20.57 2.25
CA ILE A 169 8.40 19.70 1.32
C ILE A 169 9.54 20.45 0.64
N PRO A 170 10.81 20.03 0.78
CA PRO A 170 11.93 20.60 0.05
C PRO A 170 11.70 20.52 -1.47
N ALA A 171 12.11 21.58 -2.20
CA ALA A 171 11.91 21.66 -3.65
C ALA A 171 12.48 20.43 -4.39
N ALA A 172 13.58 19.87 -3.90
CA ALA A 172 14.27 18.73 -4.50
C ALA A 172 13.46 17.42 -4.47
N ILE A 173 12.37 17.32 -3.67
CA ILE A 173 11.57 16.09 -3.52
C ILE A 173 10.09 16.31 -3.82
N LYS A 174 9.68 17.51 -4.24
CA LYS A 174 8.26 17.81 -4.54
C LYS A 174 7.62 16.87 -5.56
N ASP A 175 8.39 16.44 -6.56
CA ASP A 175 7.93 15.59 -7.65
C ASP A 175 8.32 14.11 -7.46
N ARG A 176 8.67 13.71 -6.21
CA ARG A 176 9.15 12.35 -5.94
C ARG A 176 8.13 11.49 -5.19
N PHE A 177 6.91 11.97 -5.00
CA PHE A 177 5.91 11.21 -4.28
C PHE A 177 5.44 10.00 -5.09
N PHE A 178 5.16 8.91 -4.36
CA PHE A 178 4.63 7.66 -4.87
C PHE A 178 3.14 7.56 -4.47
N VAL A 179 2.45 6.51 -4.94
CA VAL A 179 1.01 6.30 -4.69
C VAL A 179 0.62 6.35 -3.20
N SER A 180 1.54 6.06 -2.29
CA SER A 180 1.31 6.16 -0.85
C SER A 180 1.19 7.60 -0.32
N GLY A 181 1.58 8.60 -1.12
CA GLY A 181 1.66 9.99 -0.68
C GLY A 181 2.73 10.28 0.38
N PHE A 182 3.62 9.31 0.64
CA PHE A 182 4.77 9.47 1.53
C PHE A 182 6.09 9.27 0.79
N VAL A 183 7.09 10.02 1.23
CA VAL A 183 8.49 9.89 0.80
C VAL A 183 9.35 9.83 2.05
N CYS A 184 10.28 8.88 2.10
CA CYS A 184 11.24 8.70 3.16
C CYS A 184 12.64 9.02 2.64
N ILE A 185 13.31 10.04 3.19
CA ILE A 185 14.68 10.44 2.85
C ILE A 185 15.60 9.94 3.96
N PRO A 186 16.57 9.06 3.65
CA PRO A 186 17.43 8.51 4.67
C PRO A 186 18.53 9.48 5.08
N GLN A 187 18.82 9.51 6.37
CA GLN A 187 20.07 10.02 6.92
C GLN A 187 21.10 8.88 7.02
N GLU A 188 22.36 9.18 7.30
CA GLU A 188 23.39 8.14 7.43
C GLU A 188 23.00 7.09 8.48
N GLY A 189 23.15 5.82 8.13
CA GLY A 189 22.76 4.71 8.97
C GLY A 189 21.24 4.53 9.14
N ALA A 190 20.43 5.02 8.18
CA ALA A 190 19.00 4.83 8.20
C ALA A 190 18.65 3.34 8.26
N THR A 191 17.74 2.99 9.17
CA THR A 191 17.28 1.60 9.36
C THR A 191 15.78 1.50 9.31
N THR A 192 15.30 0.36 8.80
CA THR A 192 13.89 -0.05 8.85
C THR A 192 13.83 -1.52 9.18
N ARG A 193 12.99 -1.90 10.14
CA ARG A 193 12.69 -3.30 10.44
C ARG A 193 11.18 -3.51 10.45
N LEU A 194 10.76 -4.50 9.71
CA LEU A 194 9.39 -5.00 9.72
C LEU A 194 9.39 -6.43 10.22
N GLN A 195 8.37 -6.79 11.02
CA GLN A 195 8.19 -8.15 11.51
C GLN A 195 6.69 -8.49 11.50
N GLY A 196 6.37 -9.67 10.98
CA GLY A 196 5.03 -10.21 10.96
C GLY A 196 4.48 -10.45 12.36
N VAL A 197 3.18 -10.35 12.51
CA VAL A 197 2.43 -10.52 13.75
C VAL A 197 1.30 -11.51 13.57
N THR A 198 0.71 -11.97 14.67
CA THR A 198 -0.44 -12.88 14.68
C THR A 198 -1.77 -12.19 14.99
N PHE A 199 -1.81 -10.85 14.91
CA PHE A 199 -3.00 -10.04 15.18
C PHE A 199 -4.19 -10.39 14.28
N ARG A 200 -3.90 -10.75 13.02
CA ARG A 200 -4.82 -11.33 12.04
C ARG A 200 -4.16 -12.53 11.36
N LYS A 201 -4.97 -13.37 10.71
CA LYS A 201 -4.44 -14.47 9.91
C LYS A 201 -3.66 -13.96 8.71
N HIS A 202 -2.75 -14.77 8.22
CA HIS A 202 -2.00 -14.57 6.97
C HIS A 202 -0.98 -13.40 6.96
N ILE A 203 -0.81 -12.64 8.05
CA ILE A 203 0.12 -11.49 8.10
C ILE A 203 1.40 -11.76 8.91
N ASN A 204 1.53 -12.94 9.50
CA ASN A 204 2.73 -13.31 10.26
C ASN A 204 3.94 -13.61 9.38
N GLN A 205 3.70 -13.88 8.10
CA GLN A 205 4.72 -14.23 7.11
C GLN A 205 4.24 -13.92 5.71
N ALA A 206 5.16 -13.58 4.81
CA ALA A 206 4.94 -13.42 3.38
C ALA A 206 5.88 -14.33 2.59
N GLY A 207 5.56 -14.66 1.36
CA GLY A 207 6.43 -15.42 0.46
C GLY A 207 7.43 -14.56 -0.28
N THR A 208 7.21 -13.24 -0.29
CA THR A 208 8.04 -12.27 -1.01
C THR A 208 8.13 -10.96 -0.24
N ALA A 209 9.30 -10.35 -0.21
CA ALA A 209 9.48 -8.96 0.17
C ALA A 209 9.98 -8.16 -1.03
N ARG A 210 9.39 -6.99 -1.27
CA ARG A 210 9.74 -6.10 -2.37
C ARG A 210 10.07 -4.71 -1.83
N LEU A 211 11.33 -4.29 -1.94
CA LEU A 211 11.75 -2.94 -1.59
C LEU A 211 11.52 -2.02 -2.79
N VAL A 212 10.88 -0.87 -2.57
CA VAL A 212 10.55 0.10 -3.63
C VAL A 212 11.19 1.43 -3.29
N PHE A 213 12.04 1.93 -4.19
CA PHE A 213 12.84 3.13 -3.97
C PHE A 213 13.30 3.77 -5.29
N THR A 214 13.89 4.95 -5.23
CA THR A 214 14.70 5.55 -6.29
C THR A 214 16.11 5.74 -5.75
N ASN A 215 17.14 5.32 -6.49
CA ASN A 215 18.53 5.49 -6.14
C ASN A 215 19.26 6.22 -7.27
N ARG A 216 19.62 7.49 -7.04
CA ARG A 216 20.31 8.33 -8.03
C ARG A 216 21.82 8.26 -7.95
N ASN A 217 22.33 7.77 -6.84
CA ASN A 217 23.76 7.67 -6.57
C ASN A 217 24.12 6.23 -6.17
N ASN A 218 25.18 6.03 -5.40
CA ASN A 218 25.75 4.72 -5.05
C ASN A 218 25.32 4.26 -3.64
N THR A 219 24.02 4.33 -3.31
CA THR A 219 23.51 3.82 -2.04
C THR A 219 23.72 2.32 -1.96
N ARG A 220 24.06 1.84 -0.76
CA ARG A 220 24.16 0.41 -0.46
C ARG A 220 23.10 0.04 0.59
N LEU A 221 22.38 -1.03 0.32
CA LEU A 221 21.35 -1.55 1.21
C LEU A 221 21.82 -2.90 1.77
N ASN A 222 22.05 -2.97 3.07
CA ASN A 222 22.21 -4.26 3.74
C ASN A 222 20.84 -4.77 4.16
N VAL A 223 20.42 -5.88 3.61
CA VAL A 223 19.11 -6.50 3.88
C VAL A 223 19.30 -7.80 4.64
N VAL A 224 18.60 -7.93 5.77
CA VAL A 224 18.61 -9.13 6.61
C VAL A 224 17.20 -9.71 6.66
N ILE A 225 17.07 -10.99 6.33
CA ILE A 225 15.81 -11.75 6.36
C ILE A 225 15.83 -12.71 7.54
N ASN A 226 14.74 -12.70 8.32
CA ASN A 226 14.51 -13.61 9.45
C ASN A 226 15.68 -13.62 10.46
N ASP A 227 16.37 -12.49 10.62
CA ASP A 227 17.52 -12.30 11.50
C ASP A 227 18.70 -13.27 11.25
N SER A 228 18.74 -13.93 10.11
CA SER A 228 19.71 -14.98 9.83
C SER A 228 20.46 -14.83 8.51
N VAL A 229 19.75 -14.47 7.45
CA VAL A 229 20.33 -14.37 6.08
C VAL A 229 20.47 -12.91 5.70
N SER A 230 21.69 -12.50 5.36
CA SER A 230 21.99 -11.13 4.97
C SER A 230 22.57 -11.04 3.56
N ARG A 231 22.21 -9.96 2.85
CA ARG A 231 22.82 -9.61 1.56
C ARG A 231 22.99 -8.11 1.44
N LEU A 232 24.13 -7.70 0.89
CA LEU A 232 24.40 -6.34 0.52
C LEU A 232 24.00 -6.14 -0.95
N PHE A 233 23.14 -5.14 -1.18
CA PHE A 233 22.74 -4.69 -2.51
C PHE A 233 23.40 -3.36 -2.83
N ALA A 234 23.81 -3.19 -4.07
CA ALA A 234 24.37 -1.96 -4.60
C ALA A 234 23.70 -1.65 -5.95
N PRO A 235 22.43 -1.24 -5.93
CA PRO A 235 21.67 -1.01 -7.16
C PRO A 235 22.32 0.13 -7.98
N GLU A 236 22.38 -0.05 -9.28
CA GLU A 236 22.89 0.96 -10.20
C GLU A 236 22.07 2.26 -10.08
N PRO A 237 22.71 3.43 -10.17
CA PRO A 237 22.00 4.69 -10.15
C PRO A 237 20.95 4.81 -11.25
N SER A 238 19.77 5.35 -10.89
CA SER A 238 18.65 5.55 -11.82
C SER A 238 17.72 6.65 -11.33
N GLU A 239 17.20 7.45 -12.26
CA GLU A 239 16.13 8.41 -12.01
C GLU A 239 14.76 7.75 -11.84
N HIS A 240 14.62 6.50 -12.27
CA HIS A 240 13.37 5.75 -12.22
C HIS A 240 13.23 4.98 -10.91
N VAL A 241 11.99 4.64 -10.58
CA VAL A 241 11.67 3.75 -9.46
C VAL A 241 12.30 2.39 -9.70
N GLN A 242 13.00 1.89 -8.71
CA GLN A 242 13.68 0.60 -8.72
C GLN A 242 13.06 -0.33 -7.68
N GLN A 243 13.28 -1.63 -7.87
CA GLN A 243 12.80 -2.65 -6.94
C GLN A 243 13.89 -3.69 -6.69
N ILE A 244 13.98 -4.12 -5.43
CA ILE A 244 14.67 -5.34 -5.05
C ILE A 244 13.59 -6.33 -4.62
N VAL A 245 13.52 -7.48 -5.30
CA VAL A 245 12.55 -8.55 -4.99
C VAL A 245 13.29 -9.70 -4.31
N ILE A 246 12.79 -10.08 -3.14
CA ILE A 246 13.34 -11.15 -2.32
C ILE A 246 12.29 -12.26 -2.26
N ASN A 247 12.54 -13.35 -2.96
CA ASN A 247 11.66 -14.52 -2.98
C ASN A 247 12.10 -15.49 -1.89
N ALA A 248 11.44 -15.42 -0.75
CA ALA A 248 11.69 -16.25 0.43
C ALA A 248 10.50 -16.17 1.39
N PRO A 249 10.28 -17.13 2.27
CA PRO A 249 9.44 -16.94 3.45
C PRO A 249 10.01 -15.83 4.35
N VAL A 250 9.30 -14.70 4.43
CA VAL A 250 9.72 -13.53 5.20
C VAL A 250 8.81 -13.35 6.39
N HIS A 251 9.32 -13.67 7.59
CA HIS A 251 8.71 -13.32 8.88
C HIS A 251 9.22 -11.96 9.35
N SER A 252 10.49 -11.67 9.16
CA SER A 252 11.06 -10.36 9.45
C SER A 252 12.03 -9.91 8.34
N ILE A 253 12.10 -8.60 8.13
CA ILE A 253 13.07 -7.97 7.24
C ILE A 253 13.65 -6.74 7.91
N SER A 254 14.97 -6.62 7.88
CA SER A 254 15.68 -5.41 8.30
C SER A 254 16.47 -4.86 7.13
N VAL A 255 16.41 -3.56 6.94
CA VAL A 255 17.13 -2.83 5.88
C VAL A 255 17.96 -1.74 6.55
N THR A 256 19.25 -1.71 6.28
CA THR A 256 20.17 -0.65 6.73
C THR A 256 20.80 -0.01 5.51
N LEU A 257 20.78 1.30 5.43
CA LEU A 257 21.34 2.05 4.33
C LEU A 257 22.69 2.68 4.71
N ASN A 258 23.64 2.55 3.80
CA ASN A 258 24.92 3.23 3.85
C ASN A 258 25.10 4.07 2.58
N ARG A 259 25.69 5.25 2.69
CA ARG A 259 25.83 6.21 1.59
C ARG A 259 24.45 6.57 1.04
N THR A 260 23.74 7.39 1.77
CA THR A 260 22.32 7.66 1.57
C THR A 260 22.00 8.77 0.57
N ASP A 261 23.02 9.46 0.05
CA ASP A 261 22.85 10.56 -0.88
C ASP A 261 22.15 10.12 -2.19
N GLY A 262 21.14 10.87 -2.60
CA GLY A 262 20.35 10.58 -3.80
C GLY A 262 19.34 9.43 -3.66
N PHE A 263 19.20 8.84 -2.48
CA PHE A 263 18.19 7.81 -2.24
C PHE A 263 16.84 8.41 -1.84
N THR A 264 15.78 7.80 -2.33
CA THR A 264 14.40 8.11 -1.95
C THR A 264 13.68 6.79 -1.68
N GLY A 265 13.30 6.56 -0.43
CA GLY A 265 12.59 5.36 -0.02
C GLY A 265 11.07 5.54 -0.12
N TYR A 266 10.38 4.55 -0.67
CA TYR A 266 8.92 4.51 -0.67
C TYR A 266 8.41 3.50 0.35
N GLY A 267 8.83 2.25 0.28
CA GLY A 267 8.43 1.24 1.25
C GLY A 267 8.83 -0.18 0.88
N ILE A 268 8.32 -1.09 1.69
CA ILE A 268 8.51 -2.53 1.54
C ILE A 268 7.13 -3.16 1.40
N VAL A 269 6.96 -4.01 0.39
CA VAL A 269 5.74 -4.79 0.18
C VAL A 269 5.99 -6.21 0.66
N LEU A 270 5.17 -6.70 1.57
CA LEU A 270 5.19 -8.06 2.07
C LEU A 270 3.96 -8.79 1.53
N GLU A 271 4.17 -9.73 0.61
CA GLU A 271 3.10 -10.41 -0.12
C GLU A 271 3.52 -11.81 -0.58
N ASP A 272 2.56 -12.60 -1.04
CA ASP A 272 2.85 -13.86 -1.75
C ASP A 272 2.93 -13.60 -3.27
N ALA A 273 3.51 -14.54 -4.00
CA ALA A 273 3.55 -14.52 -5.47
C ALA A 273 2.18 -14.74 -6.13
N GLY A 274 1.13 -15.01 -5.34
CA GLY A 274 -0.24 -15.22 -5.83
C GLY A 274 -1.28 -14.82 -4.78
N GLY A 275 -2.57 -15.07 -5.07
CA GLY A 275 -3.67 -14.68 -4.20
C GLY A 275 -3.95 -13.18 -4.22
N VAL A 276 -4.23 -12.59 -3.05
CA VAL A 276 -4.60 -11.18 -2.91
C VAL A 276 -3.63 -10.45 -2.00
N SER A 277 -3.21 -9.25 -2.43
CA SER A 277 -2.50 -8.26 -1.61
C SER A 277 -3.40 -7.04 -1.41
N VAL A 278 -3.59 -6.60 -0.17
CA VAL A 278 -4.38 -5.40 0.17
C VAL A 278 -3.47 -4.36 0.79
N ASP A 279 -3.26 -3.27 0.06
CA ASP A 279 -2.41 -2.16 0.48
C ASP A 279 -3.24 -1.05 1.10
N ASN A 280 -2.75 -0.50 2.20
CA ASN A 280 -3.32 0.66 2.86
C ASN A 280 -2.51 1.91 2.52
N TYR A 281 -3.12 2.84 1.83
CA TYR A 281 -2.56 4.15 1.49
C TYR A 281 -3.36 5.25 2.20
N SER A 282 -3.25 5.29 3.52
CA SER A 282 -3.92 6.28 4.35
C SER A 282 -3.05 7.50 4.59
N ILE A 283 -3.65 8.68 4.48
CA ILE A 283 -3.04 9.96 4.84
C ILE A 283 -4.05 10.74 5.67
N ARG A 284 -3.74 11.00 6.93
CA ARG A 284 -4.61 11.74 7.84
C ARG A 284 -5.07 13.08 7.25
N GLY A 285 -6.39 13.30 7.21
CA GLY A 285 -7.01 14.50 6.65
C GLY A 285 -6.87 14.64 5.12
N ASN A 286 -6.63 13.53 4.41
CA ASN A 286 -6.61 13.52 2.96
C ASN A 286 -8.04 13.51 2.41
N SER A 287 -8.40 14.56 1.68
CA SER A 287 -9.68 14.66 0.96
C SER A 287 -9.64 14.03 -0.44
N GLY A 288 -8.50 13.47 -0.84
CA GLY A 288 -8.26 12.98 -2.21
C GLY A 288 -7.81 14.09 -3.18
N MET A 289 -7.97 15.36 -2.85
CA MET A 289 -7.59 16.48 -3.74
C MET A 289 -6.10 16.50 -4.07
N ALA A 290 -5.24 16.11 -3.13
CA ALA A 290 -3.80 16.04 -3.35
C ALA A 290 -3.37 15.03 -4.45
N LEU A 291 -4.27 14.16 -4.91
CA LEU A 291 -4.03 13.21 -5.99
C LEU A 291 -4.27 13.82 -7.39
N PHE A 292 -4.90 15.00 -7.46
CA PHE A 292 -5.29 15.67 -8.71
C PHE A 292 -4.48 16.94 -9.00
N GLU A 293 -3.62 17.34 -8.11
CA GLU A 293 -2.74 18.50 -8.23
C GLU A 293 -1.29 18.08 -8.47
#